data_2654d070c26e48a88120937e5b13da22
#
_entry.id   2654d070c26e48a88120937e5b13da22
#
_cell.length_a   1.000
_cell.length_b   1.000
_cell.length_c   1.000
_cell.angle_alpha   90.00
_cell.angle_beta   90.00
_cell.angle_gamma   90.00
#
_symmetry.space_group_name_H-M   'P 1'
#
loop_
_entity.id
_entity.type
_entity.pdbx_description
1 polymer ?
#
loop_
_entity_poly.entity_id
_entity_poly.type
_entity_poly.pdbx_seq_one_letter_code
_entity_poly.pdbx_strand_id
1 'polypeptide(L)'
;MIGMRLIYLIALLMSVNLYSQQTIKIEQVANNIVMGPFAGNRDLAFGVQNILEEIIQDRDYYLSEDAPKSIKVELLYFDVKQNSMQLGVYGRKADVTQIVAGARLIVDGEVVKEVTAKGTSKSISTATLIIDKGGKFSQAGVSSALKKVCEQLIDKLKL
;
A
#
# COMPACT_ATOMS: atom_id res chain seq x y z
N MET A 1 29.45 35.57 35.74
CA MET A 1 28.36 35.81 34.77
C MET A 1 28.59 35.19 33.35
N ILE A 2 29.81 34.79 32.98
CA ILE A 2 30.13 34.21 31.66
C ILE A 2 29.66 32.74 31.57
N GLY A 3 29.73 31.96 32.65
CA GLY A 3 29.35 30.53 32.62
C GLY A 3 27.87 30.26 32.37
N MET A 4 26.98 31.13 32.83
CA MET A 4 25.52 30.92 32.66
C MET A 4 25.06 31.15 31.23
N ARG A 5 25.71 32.08 30.50
CA ARG A 5 25.42 32.34 29.09
C ARG A 5 25.90 31.23 28.18
N LEU A 6 27.00 30.56 28.53
CA LEU A 6 27.53 29.41 27.80
C LEU A 6 26.61 28.19 27.89
N ILE A 7 25.99 27.96 29.08
CA ILE A 7 25.04 26.85 29.30
C ILE A 7 23.78 27.05 28.46
N TYR A 8 23.24 28.26 28.37
CA TYR A 8 22.07 28.55 27.51
C TYR A 8 22.38 28.38 26.04
N LEU A 9 23.59 28.71 25.58
CA LEU A 9 23.99 28.53 24.19
C LEU A 9 24.12 27.06 23.82
N ILE A 10 24.66 26.24 24.73
CA ILE A 10 24.76 24.78 24.53
C ILE A 10 23.37 24.12 24.56
N ALA A 11 22.47 24.54 25.45
CA ALA A 11 21.11 24.06 25.50
C ALA A 11 20.31 24.41 24.23
N LEU A 12 20.53 25.61 23.68
CA LEU A 12 19.91 26.05 22.42
C LEU A 12 20.44 25.25 21.21
N LEU A 13 21.73 24.92 21.16
CA LEU A 13 22.34 24.09 20.13
C LEU A 13 21.89 22.61 20.20
N MET A 14 21.61 22.10 21.39
CA MET A 14 21.09 20.76 21.57
C MET A 14 19.61 20.63 21.16
N SER A 15 18.83 21.71 21.22
CA SER A 15 17.41 21.68 20.84
C SER A 15 17.16 21.67 19.33
N VAL A 16 18.14 22.03 18.52
CA VAL A 16 18.00 22.11 17.06
C VAL A 16 18.17 20.74 16.37
N ASN A 17 18.69 19.72 17.07
CA ASN A 17 18.98 18.41 16.47
C ASN A 17 17.86 17.35 16.63
N LEU A 18 16.67 17.71 17.15
CA LEU A 18 15.66 16.72 17.53
C LEU A 18 14.57 16.42 16.47
N TYR A 19 14.59 17.09 15.34
CA TYR A 19 13.71 16.74 14.22
C TYR A 19 14.54 16.31 12.99
N SER A 20 15.20 15.16 13.10
CA SER A 20 15.61 14.46 11.88
C SER A 20 14.34 13.95 11.21
N GLN A 21 13.83 14.71 10.24
CA GLN A 21 12.73 14.28 9.39
C GLN A 21 13.15 12.96 8.74
N GLN A 22 12.38 11.90 8.98
CA GLN A 22 12.68 10.62 8.38
C GLN A 22 12.30 10.68 6.91
N THR A 23 13.30 10.60 6.04
CA THR A 23 13.10 10.58 4.60
C THR A 23 13.11 9.15 4.07
N ILE A 24 12.28 8.91 3.05
CA ILE A 24 12.20 7.63 2.37
C ILE A 24 11.90 7.83 0.88
N LYS A 25 12.32 6.89 0.05
CA LYS A 25 12.06 6.85 -1.38
C LYS A 25 11.24 5.62 -1.75
N ILE A 26 10.27 5.77 -2.63
CA ILE A 26 9.67 4.65 -3.34
C ILE A 26 10.47 4.45 -4.62
N GLU A 27 11.38 3.47 -4.60
CA GLU A 27 12.32 3.28 -5.69
C GLU A 27 11.66 2.61 -6.90
N GLN A 28 10.76 1.65 -6.65
CA GLN A 28 10.10 0.90 -7.70
C GLN A 28 8.81 0.26 -7.21
N VAL A 29 7.78 0.30 -8.05
CA VAL A 29 6.60 -0.55 -7.95
C VAL A 29 6.54 -1.43 -9.20
N ALA A 30 6.89 -2.70 -9.06
CA ALA A 30 6.89 -3.67 -10.16
C ALA A 30 5.55 -4.41 -10.24
N ASN A 31 5.04 -4.58 -11.46
CA ASN A 31 3.82 -5.34 -11.72
C ASN A 31 4.17 -6.72 -12.30
N ASN A 32 4.52 -7.67 -11.41
CA ASN A 32 4.82 -9.06 -11.77
C ASN A 32 3.63 -9.99 -11.43
N ILE A 33 2.43 -9.51 -11.65
CA ILE A 33 1.21 -10.18 -11.21
C ILE A 33 0.99 -11.48 -11.99
N VAL A 34 0.84 -12.58 -11.25
CA VAL A 34 0.16 -13.77 -11.73
C VAL A 34 -1.35 -13.52 -11.61
N MET A 35 -2.01 -13.38 -12.76
CA MET A 35 -3.45 -13.14 -12.81
C MET A 35 -4.22 -14.41 -12.48
N GLY A 36 -5.18 -14.31 -11.57
CA GLY A 36 -6.17 -15.33 -11.34
C GLY A 36 -7.19 -15.41 -12.50
N PRO A 37 -8.02 -16.45 -12.54
CA PRO A 37 -8.89 -16.74 -13.68
C PRO A 37 -9.93 -15.65 -13.99
N PHE A 38 -10.25 -14.79 -13.04
CA PHE A 38 -11.28 -13.74 -13.18
C PHE A 38 -10.73 -12.32 -13.22
N ALA A 39 -9.42 -12.14 -13.06
CA ALA A 39 -8.80 -10.83 -12.85
C ALA A 39 -8.74 -9.93 -14.09
N GLY A 40 -8.70 -10.51 -15.29
CA GLY A 40 -8.42 -9.74 -16.50
C GLY A 40 -6.99 -9.14 -16.50
N ASN A 41 -6.62 -8.46 -17.59
CA ASN A 41 -5.31 -7.82 -17.69
C ASN A 41 -5.40 -6.36 -17.22
N ARG A 42 -4.79 -6.03 -16.06
CA ARG A 42 -4.75 -4.68 -15.50
C ARG A 42 -3.39 -4.36 -14.89
N ASP A 43 -2.92 -3.15 -15.15
CA ASP A 43 -1.78 -2.59 -14.45
C ASP A 43 -2.27 -1.88 -13.17
N LEU A 44 -1.85 -2.40 -12.02
CA LEU A 44 -2.18 -1.85 -10.71
C LEU A 44 -1.01 -1.05 -10.10
N ALA A 45 0.15 -1.01 -10.74
CA ALA A 45 1.36 -0.41 -10.17
C ALA A 45 1.18 1.07 -9.81
N PHE A 46 0.54 1.84 -10.71
CA PHE A 46 0.26 3.26 -10.47
C PHE A 46 -0.64 3.48 -9.24
N GLY A 47 -1.69 2.64 -9.09
CA GLY A 47 -2.56 2.71 -7.92
C GLY A 47 -1.84 2.37 -6.61
N VAL A 48 -0.91 1.42 -6.65
CA VAL A 48 -0.08 1.05 -5.49
C VAL A 48 0.86 2.19 -5.11
N GLN A 49 1.51 2.82 -6.08
CA GLN A 49 2.42 3.93 -5.81
C GLN A 49 1.70 5.07 -5.09
N ASN A 50 0.57 5.55 -5.60
CA ASN A 50 -0.20 6.62 -4.98
C ASN A 50 -0.65 6.29 -3.54
N ILE A 51 -1.10 5.05 -3.31
CA ILE A 51 -1.53 4.60 -1.98
C ILE A 51 -0.33 4.53 -1.02
N LEU A 52 0.84 4.07 -1.48
CA LEU A 52 2.04 4.02 -0.65
C LEU A 52 2.52 5.43 -0.28
N GLU A 53 2.49 6.38 -1.22
CA GLU A 53 2.83 7.77 -0.97
C GLU A 53 1.93 8.38 0.12
N GLU A 54 0.60 8.18 0.02
CA GLU A 54 -0.37 8.60 1.03
C GLU A 54 -0.04 8.01 2.41
N ILE A 55 0.12 6.67 2.50
CA ILE A 55 0.37 5.99 3.78
C ILE A 55 1.69 6.41 4.42
N ILE A 56 2.74 6.60 3.61
CA ILE A 56 4.07 7.02 4.07
C ILE A 56 4.00 8.44 4.65
N GLN A 57 3.30 9.35 3.97
CA GLN A 57 3.10 10.72 4.44
C GLN A 57 2.24 10.78 5.71
N ASP A 58 1.20 9.93 5.82
CA ASP A 58 0.36 9.81 7.02
C ASP A 58 1.16 9.31 8.25
N ARG A 59 2.35 8.77 8.05
CA ARG A 59 3.27 8.31 9.11
C ARG A 59 4.44 9.26 9.37
N ASP A 60 4.30 10.51 8.97
CA ASP A 60 5.31 11.58 9.16
C ASP A 60 6.66 11.30 8.48
N TYR A 61 6.67 10.46 7.42
CA TYR A 61 7.82 10.32 6.54
C TYR A 61 7.72 11.28 5.36
N TYR A 62 8.85 11.83 4.96
CA TYR A 62 8.94 12.68 3.78
C TYR A 62 9.52 11.91 2.60
N LEU A 63 8.85 12.01 1.45
CA LEU A 63 9.35 11.43 0.21
C LEU A 63 10.50 12.28 -0.34
N SER A 64 11.65 11.67 -0.59
CA SER A 64 12.83 12.31 -1.17
C SER A 64 13.60 11.36 -2.05
N GLU A 65 14.01 11.83 -3.23
CA GLU A 65 14.82 11.05 -4.16
C GLU A 65 16.20 10.69 -3.59
N ASP A 66 16.74 11.55 -2.70
CA ASP A 66 18.05 11.39 -2.07
C ASP A 66 17.98 10.67 -0.72
N ALA A 67 16.83 10.05 -0.39
CA ALA A 67 16.67 9.37 0.88
C ALA A 67 17.61 8.15 0.99
N PRO A 68 18.29 7.93 2.14
CA PRO A 68 19.12 6.76 2.36
C PRO A 68 18.31 5.47 2.50
N LYS A 69 17.01 5.60 2.77
CA LYS A 69 16.05 4.50 2.84
C LYS A 69 15.19 4.46 1.59
N SER A 70 15.04 3.30 0.98
CA SER A 70 14.11 3.11 -0.14
C SER A 70 13.26 1.87 0.03
N ILE A 71 12.09 1.88 -0.63
CA ILE A 71 11.17 0.75 -0.69
C ILE A 71 11.04 0.32 -2.14
N LYS A 72 11.18 -0.98 -2.37
CA LYS A 72 10.75 -1.64 -3.61
C LYS A 72 9.53 -2.47 -3.31
N VAL A 73 8.48 -2.32 -4.12
CA VAL A 73 7.24 -3.09 -4.00
C VAL A 73 7.01 -3.88 -5.27
N GLU A 74 6.59 -5.12 -5.11
CA GLU A 74 6.29 -6.04 -6.20
C GLU A 74 4.90 -6.62 -6.01
N LEU A 75 4.04 -6.42 -6.98
CA LEU A 75 2.73 -7.07 -7.04
C LEU A 75 2.93 -8.50 -7.55
N LEU A 76 2.46 -9.48 -6.78
CA LEU A 76 2.71 -10.90 -7.04
C LEU A 76 1.47 -11.64 -7.55
N TYR A 77 0.28 -11.28 -7.05
CA TYR A 77 -0.96 -11.96 -7.39
C TYR A 77 -2.16 -11.03 -7.32
N PHE A 78 -3.09 -11.20 -8.25
CA PHE A 78 -4.39 -10.52 -8.27
C PHE A 78 -5.47 -11.45 -8.77
N ASP A 79 -6.58 -11.52 -8.02
CA ASP A 79 -7.78 -12.23 -8.45
C ASP A 79 -9.06 -11.60 -7.91
N VAL A 80 -10.17 -11.78 -8.63
CA VAL A 80 -11.50 -11.36 -8.19
C VAL A 80 -12.46 -12.52 -8.37
N LYS A 81 -12.77 -13.20 -7.28
CA LYS A 81 -13.78 -14.27 -7.27
C LYS A 81 -15.17 -13.67 -7.20
N GLN A 82 -16.02 -14.06 -8.12
CA GLN A 82 -17.42 -13.63 -8.21
C GLN A 82 -18.34 -14.77 -7.80
N ASN A 83 -19.15 -14.52 -6.78
CA ASN A 83 -20.22 -15.43 -6.37
C ASN A 83 -21.57 -14.74 -6.62
N SER A 84 -22.43 -15.34 -7.42
CA SER A 84 -23.79 -14.86 -7.68
C SER A 84 -24.81 -15.86 -7.17
N MET A 85 -25.87 -15.37 -6.56
CA MET A 85 -27.03 -16.15 -6.15
C MET A 85 -28.29 -15.45 -6.66
N GLN A 86 -29.15 -16.18 -7.36
CA GLN A 86 -30.41 -15.65 -7.89
C GLN A 86 -31.57 -16.47 -7.34
N LEU A 87 -32.57 -15.76 -6.82
CA LEU A 87 -33.86 -16.32 -6.34
C LEU A 87 -34.99 -15.58 -7.06
N GLY A 88 -35.53 -16.20 -8.11
CA GLY A 88 -36.56 -15.57 -8.94
C GLY A 88 -36.01 -14.29 -9.61
N VAL A 89 -36.68 -13.14 -9.36
CA VAL A 89 -36.26 -11.84 -9.91
C VAL A 89 -35.21 -11.12 -9.06
N TYR A 90 -34.87 -11.64 -7.88
CA TYR A 90 -33.90 -11.05 -6.99
C TYR A 90 -32.54 -11.75 -7.13
N GLY A 91 -31.49 -10.96 -7.28
CA GLY A 91 -30.13 -11.46 -7.37
C GLY A 91 -29.19 -10.76 -6.38
N ARG A 92 -28.23 -11.53 -5.87
CA ARG A 92 -27.13 -11.02 -5.03
C ARG A 92 -25.81 -11.45 -5.63
N LYS A 93 -24.93 -10.48 -5.85
CA LYS A 93 -23.58 -10.70 -6.35
C LYS A 93 -22.58 -10.30 -5.27
N ALA A 94 -21.62 -11.14 -5.00
CA ALA A 94 -20.51 -10.84 -4.09
C ALA A 94 -19.19 -11.02 -4.85
N ASP A 95 -18.41 -9.94 -4.90
CA ASP A 95 -17.07 -9.93 -5.45
C ASP A 95 -16.07 -9.99 -4.29
N VAL A 96 -15.15 -10.96 -4.32
CA VAL A 96 -14.06 -11.09 -3.36
C VAL A 96 -12.77 -10.82 -4.09
N THR A 97 -12.18 -9.66 -3.87
CA THR A 97 -10.88 -9.26 -4.43
C THR A 97 -9.76 -9.75 -3.52
N GLN A 98 -8.73 -10.32 -4.08
CA GLN A 98 -7.51 -10.74 -3.39
C GLN A 98 -6.28 -10.20 -4.11
N ILE A 99 -5.39 -9.54 -3.38
CA ILE A 99 -4.12 -9.01 -3.87
C ILE A 99 -3.01 -9.49 -2.94
N VAL A 100 -1.89 -9.93 -3.51
CA VAL A 100 -0.67 -10.26 -2.77
C VAL A 100 0.45 -9.41 -3.32
N ALA A 101 1.21 -8.80 -2.42
CA ALA A 101 2.40 -8.03 -2.78
C ALA A 101 3.54 -8.31 -1.80
N GLY A 102 4.75 -8.20 -2.31
CA GLY A 102 6.00 -8.20 -1.56
C GLY A 102 6.57 -6.79 -1.45
N ALA A 103 7.34 -6.51 -0.41
CA ALA A 103 8.09 -5.28 -0.29
C ALA A 103 9.47 -5.53 0.33
N ARG A 104 10.46 -4.78 -0.14
CA ARG A 104 11.83 -4.76 0.38
C ARG A 104 12.16 -3.38 0.89
N LEU A 105 12.66 -3.31 2.10
CA LEU A 105 13.27 -2.10 2.66
C LEU A 105 14.77 -2.16 2.41
N ILE A 106 15.29 -1.13 1.77
CA ILE A 106 16.71 -0.97 1.43
C ILE A 106 17.23 0.23 2.21
N VAL A 107 18.36 0.07 2.87
CA VAL A 107 19.05 1.15 3.59
C VAL A 107 20.50 1.14 3.12
N ASP A 108 20.96 2.30 2.65
CA ASP A 108 22.33 2.47 2.11
C ASP A 108 22.69 1.43 1.03
N GLY A 109 21.71 1.04 0.22
CA GLY A 109 21.86 0.08 -0.88
C GLY A 109 21.75 -1.40 -0.49
N GLU A 110 21.61 -1.72 0.81
CA GLU A 110 21.45 -3.10 1.28
C GLU A 110 20.01 -3.42 1.67
N VAL A 111 19.52 -4.61 1.29
CA VAL A 111 18.20 -5.09 1.69
C VAL A 111 18.23 -5.49 3.16
N VAL A 112 17.61 -4.68 4.02
CA VAL A 112 17.55 -4.91 5.46
C VAL A 112 16.32 -5.70 5.88
N LYS A 113 15.27 -5.67 5.07
CA LYS A 113 14.02 -6.38 5.36
C LYS A 113 13.24 -6.71 4.09
N GLU A 114 12.65 -7.90 4.08
CA GLU A 114 11.72 -8.34 3.05
C GLU A 114 10.45 -8.88 3.70
N VAL A 115 9.30 -8.49 3.17
CA VAL A 115 7.99 -8.87 3.71
C VAL A 115 6.99 -9.14 2.59
N THR A 116 5.98 -9.95 2.89
CA THR A 116 4.85 -10.20 1.99
C THR A 116 3.55 -9.93 2.75
N ALA A 117 2.58 -9.36 2.05
CA ALA A 117 1.25 -9.10 2.58
C ALA A 117 0.15 -9.51 1.61
N LYS A 118 -1.05 -9.71 2.16
CA LYS A 118 -2.25 -10.09 1.42
C LYS A 118 -3.40 -9.17 1.79
N GLY A 119 -3.89 -8.41 0.82
CA GLY A 119 -5.10 -7.60 0.94
C GLY A 119 -6.32 -8.35 0.40
N THR A 120 -7.42 -8.33 1.14
CA THR A 120 -8.71 -8.87 0.69
C THR A 120 -9.81 -7.85 0.91
N SER A 121 -10.73 -7.77 -0.05
CA SER A 121 -11.93 -6.95 0.04
C SER A 121 -13.14 -7.73 -0.45
N LYS A 122 -14.31 -7.49 0.15
CA LYS A 122 -15.58 -8.06 -0.26
C LYS A 122 -16.54 -6.92 -0.60
N SER A 123 -17.03 -6.93 -1.83
CA SER A 123 -18.09 -6.04 -2.29
C SER A 123 -19.36 -6.85 -2.54
N ILE A 124 -20.50 -6.36 -2.07
CA ILE A 124 -21.79 -7.01 -2.23
C ILE A 124 -22.70 -6.04 -2.97
N SER A 125 -23.30 -6.51 -4.06
CA SER A 125 -24.34 -5.80 -4.78
C SER A 125 -25.62 -6.61 -4.83
N THR A 126 -26.77 -5.95 -4.69
CA THR A 126 -28.10 -6.52 -4.88
C THR A 126 -28.74 -5.91 -6.09
N ALA A 127 -29.31 -6.71 -6.96
CA ALA A 127 -30.03 -6.22 -8.15
C ALA A 127 -31.29 -7.03 -8.38
N THR A 128 -32.28 -6.39 -9.01
CA THR A 128 -33.55 -7.05 -9.39
C THR A 128 -33.35 -8.03 -10.55
N LEU A 129 -32.30 -7.83 -11.34
CA LEU A 129 -31.87 -8.76 -12.40
C LEU A 129 -30.33 -8.73 -12.47
N ILE A 130 -29.70 -9.85 -12.24
CA ILE A 130 -28.25 -9.98 -12.47
C ILE A 130 -28.05 -10.42 -13.90
N ILE A 131 -27.68 -9.45 -14.76
CA ILE A 131 -27.12 -9.76 -16.08
C ILE A 131 -25.63 -9.95 -15.89
N ASP A 132 -25.18 -11.18 -15.97
CA ASP A 132 -23.75 -11.52 -15.85
C ASP A 132 -23.01 -11.05 -17.09
N LYS A 133 -22.50 -9.82 -17.04
CA LYS A 133 -21.54 -9.30 -18.01
C LYS A 133 -20.16 -9.69 -17.50
N GLY A 134 -19.67 -10.86 -17.89
CA GLY A 134 -18.35 -11.35 -17.50
C GLY A 134 -17.29 -10.27 -17.47
N GLY A 135 -16.47 -10.24 -16.44
CA GLY A 135 -15.30 -9.36 -16.35
C GLY A 135 -15.50 -7.98 -15.73
N LYS A 136 -16.69 -7.60 -15.27
CA LYS A 136 -16.89 -6.36 -14.50
C LYS A 136 -16.86 -6.64 -13.00
N PHE A 137 -15.84 -6.14 -12.32
CA PHE A 137 -15.71 -6.20 -10.87
C PHE A 137 -15.68 -4.79 -10.25
N SER A 138 -15.95 -4.71 -8.95
CA SER A 138 -16.00 -3.45 -8.21
C SER A 138 -14.63 -2.80 -8.12
N GLN A 139 -14.44 -1.62 -8.71
CA GLN A 139 -13.23 -0.83 -8.54
C GLN A 139 -12.98 -0.48 -7.06
N ALA A 140 -14.05 -0.19 -6.32
CA ALA A 140 -13.96 0.07 -4.89
C ALA A 140 -13.41 -1.15 -4.12
N GLY A 141 -13.77 -2.38 -4.53
CA GLY A 141 -13.21 -3.62 -3.98
C GLY A 141 -11.71 -3.74 -4.23
N VAL A 142 -11.27 -3.42 -5.44
CA VAL A 142 -9.84 -3.44 -5.80
C VAL A 142 -9.08 -2.39 -5.00
N SER A 143 -9.53 -1.13 -4.96
CA SER A 143 -8.89 -0.06 -4.20
C SER A 143 -8.81 -0.38 -2.70
N SER A 144 -9.86 -0.93 -2.12
CA SER A 144 -9.86 -1.37 -0.72
C SER A 144 -8.87 -2.51 -0.45
N ALA A 145 -8.74 -3.47 -1.36
CA ALA A 145 -7.75 -4.55 -1.22
C ALA A 145 -6.32 -4.03 -1.39
N LEU A 146 -6.09 -3.08 -2.33
CA LEU A 146 -4.80 -2.40 -2.50
C LEU A 146 -4.41 -1.61 -1.25
N LYS A 147 -5.31 -0.81 -0.70
CA LYS A 147 -5.03 -0.05 0.53
C LYS A 147 -4.63 -0.98 1.67
N LYS A 148 -5.38 -2.05 1.91
CA LYS A 148 -5.08 -3.04 2.96
C LYS A 148 -3.73 -3.73 2.77
N VAL A 149 -3.35 -4.09 1.55
CA VAL A 149 -2.04 -4.74 1.32
C VAL A 149 -0.91 -3.75 1.54
N CYS A 150 -1.04 -2.50 1.08
CA CYS A 150 -0.04 -1.46 1.30
C CYS A 150 0.14 -1.12 2.79
N GLU A 151 -0.96 -0.94 3.54
CA GLU A 151 -0.92 -0.73 5.00
C GLU A 151 -0.16 -1.88 5.69
N GLN A 152 -0.50 -3.14 5.38
CA GLN A 152 0.17 -4.30 5.97
C GLN A 152 1.65 -4.39 5.59
N LEU A 153 2.04 -4.00 4.36
CA LEU A 153 3.45 -3.97 3.97
C LEU A 153 4.23 -2.96 4.81
N ILE A 154 3.71 -1.74 4.94
CA ILE A 154 4.35 -0.67 5.71
C ILE A 154 4.42 -1.03 7.19
N ASP A 155 3.34 -1.60 7.78
CA ASP A 155 3.34 -2.10 9.17
C ASP A 155 4.41 -3.18 9.39
N LYS A 156 4.50 -4.13 8.48
CA LYS A 156 5.48 -5.22 8.57
C LYS A 156 6.91 -4.73 8.36
N LEU A 157 7.12 -3.72 7.52
CA LEU A 157 8.43 -3.07 7.36
C LEU A 157 8.83 -2.29 8.63
N LYS A 158 7.86 -1.90 9.47
CA LYS A 158 8.03 -1.07 10.68
C LYS A 158 8.50 0.35 10.34
N LEU A 159 7.83 0.94 9.38
CA LEU A 159 7.94 2.35 9.01
C LEU A 159 6.90 3.16 9.76
#